data_717f158fdc8d2095cea3fdf0e84008ea
#
_entry.id   717f158fdc8d2095cea3fdf0e84008ea
#
_cell.length_a   1.000
_cell.length_b   1.000
_cell.length_c   1.000
_cell.angle_alpha   90.00
_cell.angle_beta   90.00
_cell.angle_gamma   90.00
#
_symmetry.space_group_name_H-M   'P 1'
#
loop_
_entity.id
_entity.type
_entity.pdbx_description
1 polymer ?
#
loop_
_entity_poly.entity_id
_entity_poly.type
_entity_poly.pdbx_seq_one_letter_code
_entity_poly.pdbx_strand_id
1 'polypeptide(L)'
;MAKIPRVLIVEDDEIIANLITLMLEAKGYAVAGKTGSGEEAIRKAAELDPDLILMDINLNGQMDGVTAALYIFKLFHYPIIFLTAICDDNLIERAKNAQPYGYILKPFSDRDLASNVKIALYNHDIKKKYLDNYPIGTPQKIMDLLDVIIMTDTKGKIIFFNPYAGHFLDLPDNQILMTHWREVMMFINDQTDEQLEDPIPEVVKQQLVVTYEFNAAVVNRAGKRRKASITARPVKDDDNNLLGIFLYIREKTPQQIKMANLK
;
A
#
# COMPACT_ATOMS: atom_id res chain seq x y z
N MET A 1 -2.74 27.90 -14.66
CA MET A 1 -4.02 27.15 -14.69
C MET A 1 -4.09 26.31 -13.43
N ALA A 2 -5.23 26.23 -12.75
CA ALA A 2 -5.40 25.34 -11.61
C ALA A 2 -5.26 23.87 -12.08
N LYS A 3 -4.56 23.04 -11.32
CA LYS A 3 -4.41 21.59 -11.60
C LYS A 3 -5.82 20.95 -11.54
N ILE A 4 -6.18 20.20 -12.58
CA ILE A 4 -7.42 19.40 -12.60
C ILE A 4 -7.20 18.22 -11.63
N PRO A 5 -8.03 18.09 -10.57
CA PRO A 5 -7.89 17.00 -9.62
C PRO A 5 -8.17 15.65 -10.28
N ARG A 6 -7.35 14.65 -9.93
CA ARG A 6 -7.35 13.29 -10.49
C ARG A 6 -7.92 12.32 -9.48
N VAL A 7 -8.95 11.57 -9.86
CA VAL A 7 -9.66 10.62 -8.98
C VAL A 7 -9.40 9.20 -9.43
N LEU A 8 -8.98 8.33 -8.50
CA LEU A 8 -8.92 6.89 -8.69
C LEU A 8 -10.27 6.29 -8.29
N ILE A 9 -10.87 5.48 -9.16
CA ILE A 9 -12.14 4.79 -8.92
C ILE A 9 -11.82 3.31 -8.62
N VAL A 10 -12.31 2.83 -7.47
CA VAL A 10 -12.20 1.44 -7.04
C VAL A 10 -13.61 0.89 -6.88
N GLU A 11 -14.06 0.17 -7.88
CA GLU A 11 -15.42 -0.35 -8.04
C GLU A 11 -15.37 -1.58 -8.95
N ASP A 12 -15.90 -2.71 -8.51
CA ASP A 12 -15.85 -3.98 -9.25
C ASP A 12 -16.97 -4.11 -10.30
N ASP A 13 -18.05 -3.32 -10.15
CA ASP A 13 -19.07 -3.20 -11.20
C ASP A 13 -18.63 -2.18 -12.26
N GLU A 14 -18.30 -2.68 -13.46
CA GLU A 14 -17.84 -1.83 -14.57
C GLU A 14 -18.89 -0.79 -15.00
N ILE A 15 -20.19 -1.09 -14.87
CA ILE A 15 -21.26 -0.16 -15.24
C ILE A 15 -21.26 1.00 -14.27
N ILE A 16 -21.16 0.73 -12.97
CA ILE A 16 -21.09 1.76 -11.93
C ILE A 16 -19.79 2.55 -12.08
N ALA A 17 -18.64 1.90 -12.29
CA ALA A 17 -17.36 2.57 -12.51
C ALA A 17 -17.38 3.51 -13.72
N ASN A 18 -18.04 3.11 -14.82
CA ASN A 18 -18.21 3.96 -16.01
C ASN A 18 -19.17 5.13 -15.74
N LEU A 19 -20.26 4.90 -15.01
CA LEU A 19 -21.17 5.97 -14.62
C LEU A 19 -20.47 7.03 -13.76
N ILE A 20 -19.71 6.59 -12.75
CA ILE A 20 -18.90 7.48 -11.90
C ILE A 20 -17.90 8.29 -12.75
N THR A 21 -17.27 7.65 -13.74
CA THR A 21 -16.35 8.32 -14.67
C THR A 21 -17.06 9.50 -15.37
N LEU A 22 -18.22 9.24 -15.98
CA LEU A 22 -18.98 10.28 -16.69
C LEU A 22 -19.41 11.42 -15.75
N MET A 23 -19.86 11.09 -14.53
CA MET A 23 -20.26 12.08 -13.53
C MET A 23 -19.07 12.98 -13.12
N LEU A 24 -17.88 12.41 -12.89
CA LEU A 24 -16.69 13.16 -12.51
C LEU A 24 -16.19 14.06 -13.65
N GLU A 25 -16.10 13.54 -14.86
CA GLU A 25 -15.66 14.31 -16.04
C GLU A 25 -16.61 15.48 -16.35
N ALA A 26 -17.93 15.27 -16.23
CA ALA A 26 -18.92 16.33 -16.38
C ALA A 26 -18.78 17.46 -15.36
N LYS A 27 -18.11 17.21 -14.21
CA LYS A 27 -17.83 18.21 -13.17
C LYS A 27 -16.41 18.75 -13.20
N GLY A 28 -15.62 18.39 -14.23
CA GLY A 28 -14.27 18.91 -14.45
C GLY A 28 -13.18 18.20 -13.65
N TYR A 29 -13.44 16.99 -13.15
CA TYR A 29 -12.44 16.11 -12.58
C TYR A 29 -11.85 15.20 -13.65
N ALA A 30 -10.60 14.75 -13.48
CA ALA A 30 -10.00 13.73 -14.33
C ALA A 30 -10.00 12.38 -13.60
N VAL A 31 -10.26 11.30 -14.34
CA VAL A 31 -10.11 9.94 -13.80
C VAL A 31 -8.67 9.50 -13.97
N ALA A 32 -7.96 9.27 -12.86
CA ALA A 32 -6.59 8.78 -12.84
C ALA A 32 -6.49 7.33 -13.31
N GLY A 33 -7.49 6.52 -12.94
CA GLY A 33 -7.60 5.12 -13.29
C GLY A 33 -8.83 4.48 -12.68
N LYS A 34 -9.10 3.22 -13.07
CA LYS A 34 -10.18 2.39 -12.51
C LYS A 34 -9.63 1.02 -12.14
N THR A 35 -10.18 0.40 -11.11
CA THR A 35 -9.90 -0.99 -10.74
C THR A 35 -11.07 -1.58 -9.96
N GLY A 36 -11.23 -2.90 -10.04
CA GLY A 36 -12.27 -3.65 -9.30
C GLY A 36 -11.73 -4.47 -8.12
N SER A 37 -10.43 -4.34 -7.76
CA SER A 37 -9.87 -5.10 -6.64
C SER A 37 -9.10 -4.21 -5.66
N GLY A 38 -9.16 -4.58 -4.37
CA GLY A 38 -8.47 -3.88 -3.29
C GLY A 38 -6.95 -3.92 -3.44
N GLU A 39 -6.41 -5.05 -3.88
CA GLU A 39 -4.97 -5.23 -4.08
C GLU A 39 -4.45 -4.33 -5.19
N GLU A 40 -5.16 -4.29 -6.31
CA GLU A 40 -4.79 -3.42 -7.43
C GLU A 40 -4.99 -1.94 -7.08
N ALA A 41 -5.96 -1.61 -6.21
CA ALA A 41 -6.17 -0.25 -5.74
C ALA A 41 -4.95 0.29 -4.99
N ILE A 42 -4.30 -0.51 -4.12
CA ILE A 42 -3.09 -0.12 -3.41
C ILE A 42 -1.96 0.17 -4.41
N ARG A 43 -1.76 -0.71 -5.40
CA ARG A 43 -0.74 -0.52 -6.45
C ARG A 43 -1.01 0.72 -7.29
N LYS A 44 -2.24 0.88 -7.81
CA LYS A 44 -2.63 2.04 -8.63
C LYS A 44 -2.58 3.35 -7.85
N ALA A 45 -2.92 3.35 -6.57
CA ALA A 45 -2.78 4.53 -5.72
C ALA A 45 -1.32 5.01 -5.69
N ALA A 46 -0.36 4.08 -5.54
CA ALA A 46 1.06 4.41 -5.54
C ALA A 46 1.57 4.88 -6.92
N GLU A 47 1.17 4.19 -8.00
CA GLU A 47 1.64 4.47 -9.37
C GLU A 47 1.06 5.76 -9.95
N LEU A 48 -0.22 6.00 -9.71
CA LEU A 48 -0.97 7.06 -10.37
C LEU A 48 -0.97 8.37 -9.60
N ASP A 49 -0.58 8.38 -8.31
CA ASP A 49 -0.58 9.56 -7.44
C ASP A 49 -1.90 10.37 -7.58
N PRO A 50 -3.06 9.78 -7.23
CA PRO A 50 -4.36 10.45 -7.36
C PRO A 50 -4.51 11.53 -6.29
N ASP A 51 -5.33 12.54 -6.58
CA ASP A 51 -5.66 13.57 -5.59
C ASP A 51 -6.78 13.10 -4.63
N LEU A 52 -7.57 12.06 -5.02
CA LEU A 52 -8.65 11.46 -4.23
C LEU A 52 -8.95 10.04 -4.73
N ILE A 53 -9.44 9.19 -3.83
CA ILE A 53 -9.88 7.82 -4.15
C ILE A 53 -11.36 7.66 -3.78
N LEU A 54 -12.15 7.19 -4.74
CA LEU A 54 -13.49 6.67 -4.50
C LEU A 54 -13.38 5.15 -4.36
N MET A 55 -13.80 4.61 -3.22
CA MET A 55 -13.59 3.22 -2.84
C MET A 55 -14.91 2.54 -2.52
N ASP A 56 -15.32 1.56 -3.32
CA ASP A 56 -16.40 0.68 -2.90
C ASP A 56 -15.96 -0.15 -1.69
N ILE A 57 -16.82 -0.23 -0.69
CA ILE A 57 -16.61 -1.05 0.50
C ILE A 57 -16.63 -2.54 0.14
N ASN A 58 -17.58 -2.95 -0.71
CA ASN A 58 -17.88 -4.34 -1.03
C ASN A 58 -17.22 -4.76 -2.35
N LEU A 59 -15.90 -4.85 -2.38
CA LEU A 59 -15.18 -5.36 -3.53
C LEU A 59 -15.20 -6.89 -3.55
N ASN A 60 -15.39 -7.46 -4.74
CA ASN A 60 -15.21 -8.88 -4.99
C ASN A 60 -13.71 -9.21 -5.00
N GLY A 61 -13.26 -10.14 -4.15
CA GLY A 61 -11.87 -10.54 -4.09
C GLY A 61 -11.42 -11.03 -2.72
N GLN A 62 -10.10 -11.08 -2.53
CA GLN A 62 -9.52 -11.51 -1.26
C GLN A 62 -9.37 -10.36 -0.25
N MET A 63 -9.43 -9.12 -0.76
CA MET A 63 -9.31 -7.89 0.04
C MET A 63 -10.53 -7.00 -0.21
N ASP A 64 -11.28 -6.68 0.85
CA ASP A 64 -12.37 -5.72 0.79
C ASP A 64 -11.87 -4.26 0.70
N GLY A 65 -12.75 -3.35 0.29
CA GLY A 65 -12.39 -1.95 0.12
C GLY A 65 -11.98 -1.25 1.40
N VAL A 66 -12.48 -1.68 2.57
CA VAL A 66 -12.07 -1.12 3.87
C VAL A 66 -10.63 -1.48 4.17
N THR A 67 -10.25 -2.73 3.97
CA THR A 67 -8.87 -3.19 4.16
C THR A 67 -7.91 -2.49 3.19
N ALA A 68 -8.28 -2.39 1.91
CA ALA A 68 -7.49 -1.64 0.92
C ALA A 68 -7.30 -0.17 1.32
N ALA A 69 -8.37 0.48 1.76
CA ALA A 69 -8.35 1.87 2.22
C ALA A 69 -7.43 2.07 3.43
N LEU A 70 -7.44 1.15 4.40
CA LEU A 70 -6.53 1.19 5.54
C LEU A 70 -5.06 1.18 5.12
N TYR A 71 -4.68 0.29 4.20
CA TYR A 71 -3.31 0.23 3.68
C TYR A 71 -2.95 1.49 2.90
N ILE A 72 -3.83 1.95 2.01
CA ILE A 72 -3.61 3.18 1.23
C ILE A 72 -3.44 4.38 2.16
N PHE A 73 -4.27 4.51 3.20
CA PHE A 73 -4.17 5.58 4.18
C PHE A 73 -2.85 5.53 4.94
N LYS A 74 -2.45 4.35 5.44
CA LYS A 74 -1.19 4.19 6.22
C LYS A 74 0.06 4.40 5.38
N LEU A 75 0.02 4.06 4.09
CA LEU A 75 1.18 4.19 3.20
C LEU A 75 1.29 5.60 2.59
N PHE A 76 0.17 6.18 2.19
CA PHE A 76 0.17 7.31 1.27
C PHE A 76 -0.64 8.52 1.76
N HIS A 77 -1.51 8.34 2.76
CA HIS A 77 -2.39 9.38 3.30
C HIS A 77 -3.32 10.05 2.27
N TYR A 78 -3.70 9.35 1.19
CA TYR A 78 -4.67 9.88 0.23
C TYR A 78 -6.04 10.05 0.86
N PRO A 79 -6.80 11.09 0.45
CA PRO A 79 -8.19 11.23 0.86
C PRO A 79 -9.03 10.15 0.21
N ILE A 80 -9.83 9.45 1.01
CA ILE A 80 -10.69 8.36 0.58
C ILE A 80 -12.14 8.73 0.90
N ILE A 81 -13.02 8.51 -0.08
CA ILE A 81 -14.48 8.52 0.11
C ILE A 81 -14.97 7.10 -0.17
N PHE A 82 -15.70 6.54 0.79
CA PHE A 82 -16.32 5.24 0.59
C PHE A 82 -17.64 5.35 -0.18
N LEU A 83 -17.84 4.42 -1.12
CA LEU A 83 -19.11 4.15 -1.77
C LEU A 83 -19.73 2.93 -1.08
N THR A 84 -20.99 3.02 -0.65
CA THR A 84 -21.63 1.93 0.11
C THR A 84 -23.10 1.79 -0.22
N ALA A 85 -23.58 0.54 -0.31
CA ALA A 85 -25.00 0.24 -0.49
C ALA A 85 -25.75 0.13 0.83
N ILE A 86 -25.07 -0.08 1.97
CA ILE A 86 -25.68 -0.41 3.26
C ILE A 86 -24.98 0.35 4.39
N CYS A 87 -25.77 0.87 5.34
CA CYS A 87 -25.29 1.32 6.64
C CYS A 87 -25.15 0.10 7.57
N ASP A 88 -24.08 -0.69 7.40
CA ASP A 88 -23.69 -1.70 8.38
C ASP A 88 -22.76 -1.02 9.40
N ASP A 89 -23.23 -0.91 10.64
CA ASP A 89 -22.49 -0.26 11.72
C ASP A 89 -21.11 -0.88 11.94
N ASN A 90 -20.95 -2.19 11.75
CA ASN A 90 -19.67 -2.89 11.88
C ASN A 90 -18.68 -2.48 10.76
N LEU A 91 -19.17 -2.32 9.52
CA LEU A 91 -18.35 -1.87 8.40
C LEU A 91 -17.94 -0.41 8.57
N ILE A 92 -18.84 0.44 9.07
CA ILE A 92 -18.54 1.84 9.38
C ILE A 92 -17.50 1.94 10.49
N GLU A 93 -17.59 1.13 11.55
CA GLU A 93 -16.57 1.10 12.61
C GLU A 93 -15.19 0.69 12.08
N ARG A 94 -15.11 -0.35 11.23
CA ARG A 94 -13.84 -0.73 10.60
C ARG A 94 -13.31 0.38 9.68
N ALA A 95 -14.18 1.01 8.90
CA ALA A 95 -13.83 2.05 7.94
C ALA A 95 -13.31 3.34 8.61
N LYS A 96 -13.70 3.64 9.86
CA LYS A 96 -13.19 4.80 10.62
C LYS A 96 -11.67 4.81 10.74
N ASN A 97 -11.04 3.63 10.87
CA ASN A 97 -9.59 3.50 11.00
C ASN A 97 -8.82 3.92 9.73
N ALA A 98 -9.47 3.95 8.56
CA ALA A 98 -8.93 4.54 7.34
C ALA A 98 -9.07 6.07 7.30
N GLN A 99 -9.64 6.70 8.34
CA GLN A 99 -9.90 8.13 8.43
C GLN A 99 -10.52 8.71 7.15
N PRO A 100 -11.64 8.15 6.66
CA PRO A 100 -12.21 8.58 5.38
C PRO A 100 -12.70 10.02 5.45
N TYR A 101 -12.68 10.68 4.32
CA TYR A 101 -13.16 12.05 4.17
C TYR A 101 -14.68 12.11 3.95
N GLY A 102 -15.34 10.97 3.73
CA GLY A 102 -16.79 10.88 3.57
C GLY A 102 -17.28 9.50 3.18
N TYR A 103 -18.59 9.36 3.18
CA TYR A 103 -19.33 8.20 2.71
C TYR A 103 -20.41 8.66 1.74
N ILE A 104 -20.57 7.93 0.64
CA ILE A 104 -21.65 8.17 -0.34
C ILE A 104 -22.48 6.90 -0.42
N LEU A 105 -23.77 7.04 -0.12
CA LEU A 105 -24.73 5.93 -0.19
C LEU A 105 -25.15 5.69 -1.64
N LYS A 106 -25.10 4.43 -2.09
CA LYS A 106 -25.66 3.97 -3.37
C LYS A 106 -27.18 3.72 -3.19
N PRO A 107 -28.04 4.17 -4.13
CA PRO A 107 -27.71 4.97 -5.34
C PRO A 107 -27.51 6.45 -5.02
N PHE A 108 -26.58 7.10 -5.71
CA PHE A 108 -26.23 8.51 -5.53
C PHE A 108 -26.45 9.33 -6.81
N SER A 109 -26.65 10.63 -6.63
CA SER A 109 -26.74 11.58 -7.75
C SER A 109 -25.39 12.22 -8.09
N ASP A 110 -25.29 12.81 -9.29
CA ASP A 110 -24.13 13.65 -9.72
C ASP A 110 -23.80 14.72 -8.69
N ARG A 111 -24.83 15.30 -8.06
CA ARG A 111 -24.68 16.37 -7.08
C ARG A 111 -24.05 15.84 -5.78
N ASP A 112 -24.51 14.67 -5.33
CA ASP A 112 -23.97 14.03 -4.11
C ASP A 112 -22.49 13.68 -4.30
N LEU A 113 -22.16 13.04 -5.43
CA LEU A 113 -20.79 12.69 -5.77
C LEU A 113 -19.90 13.94 -5.83
N ALA A 114 -20.28 14.94 -6.63
CA ALA A 114 -19.48 16.14 -6.82
C ALA A 114 -19.29 16.94 -5.52
N SER A 115 -20.34 17.04 -4.68
CA SER A 115 -20.26 17.77 -3.41
C SER A 115 -19.31 17.09 -2.44
N ASN A 116 -19.38 15.77 -2.29
CA ASN A 116 -18.49 15.02 -1.41
C ASN A 116 -17.03 15.07 -1.89
N VAL A 117 -16.79 14.90 -3.20
CA VAL A 117 -15.45 15.00 -3.79
C VAL A 117 -14.84 16.39 -3.53
N LYS A 118 -15.61 17.45 -3.75
CA LYS A 118 -15.15 18.83 -3.53
C LYS A 118 -14.78 19.08 -2.07
N ILE A 119 -15.62 18.63 -1.13
CA ILE A 119 -15.39 18.78 0.31
C ILE A 119 -14.17 18.00 0.75
N ALA A 120 -14.03 16.74 0.29
CA ALA A 120 -12.91 15.90 0.64
C ALA A 120 -11.56 16.48 0.16
N LEU A 121 -11.49 16.95 -1.09
CA LEU A 121 -10.30 17.60 -1.63
C LEU A 121 -9.93 18.86 -0.85
N TYR A 122 -10.91 19.71 -0.54
CA TYR A 122 -10.70 20.93 0.25
C TYR A 122 -10.17 20.61 1.65
N ASN A 123 -10.79 19.66 2.35
CA ASN A 123 -10.36 19.26 3.70
C ASN A 123 -8.97 18.62 3.69
N HIS A 124 -8.66 17.84 2.65
CA HIS A 124 -7.32 17.25 2.48
C HIS A 124 -6.26 18.33 2.28
N ASP A 125 -6.50 19.33 1.43
CA ASP A 125 -5.57 20.43 1.19
C ASP A 125 -5.28 21.23 2.47
N ILE A 126 -6.31 21.45 3.31
CA ILE A 126 -6.12 22.06 4.63
C ILE A 126 -5.24 21.18 5.50
N LYS A 127 -5.58 19.88 5.63
CA LYS A 127 -4.84 18.93 6.47
C LYS A 127 -3.39 18.77 6.01
N LYS A 128 -3.14 18.73 4.71
CA LYS A 128 -1.79 18.62 4.12
C LYS A 128 -0.88 19.78 4.54
N LYS A 129 -1.37 21.01 4.62
CA LYS A 129 -0.61 22.19 5.09
C LYS A 129 -0.15 22.06 6.54
N TYR A 130 -0.82 21.23 7.36
CA TYR A 130 -0.42 20.94 8.74
C TYR A 130 0.42 19.66 8.85
N LEU A 131 0.44 18.78 7.81
CA LEU A 131 1.11 17.48 7.80
C LEU A 131 2.50 17.50 7.16
N ASP A 132 3.02 18.63 6.70
CA ASP A 132 4.36 18.77 6.08
C ASP A 132 5.52 18.29 6.98
N ASN A 133 5.22 17.84 8.20
CA ASN A 133 6.17 17.28 9.17
C ASN A 133 6.17 15.75 9.27
N TYR A 134 5.42 15.01 8.43
CA TYR A 134 5.44 13.54 8.48
C TYR A 134 6.63 12.97 7.68
N PRO A 135 7.45 12.10 8.29
CA PRO A 135 8.69 11.62 7.70
C PRO A 135 8.52 10.55 6.61
N ILE A 136 7.29 10.15 6.30
CA ILE A 136 7.02 9.19 5.22
C ILE A 136 6.94 9.96 3.91
N GLY A 137 7.86 9.67 2.99
CA GLY A 137 7.93 10.34 1.68
C GLY A 137 6.65 10.23 0.87
N THR A 138 6.51 11.09 -0.15
CA THR A 138 5.39 10.98 -1.10
C THR A 138 5.35 9.59 -1.73
N PRO A 139 4.18 9.07 -2.16
CA PRO A 139 4.06 7.77 -2.82
C PRO A 139 5.06 7.57 -3.95
N GLN A 140 5.27 8.60 -4.77
CA GLN A 140 6.26 8.57 -5.83
C GLN A 140 7.67 8.29 -5.32
N LYS A 141 8.07 8.87 -4.17
CA LYS A 141 9.38 8.59 -3.58
C LYS A 141 9.53 7.13 -3.16
N ILE A 142 8.47 6.49 -2.68
CA ILE A 142 8.47 5.06 -2.31
C ILE A 142 8.64 4.21 -3.57
N MET A 143 7.97 4.58 -4.67
CA MET A 143 8.08 3.88 -5.95
C MET A 143 9.44 4.03 -6.61
N ASP A 144 10.09 5.19 -6.43
CA ASP A 144 11.39 5.53 -7.02
C ASP A 144 12.59 5.06 -6.18
N LEU A 145 12.35 4.51 -4.97
CA LEU A 145 13.43 4.00 -4.14
C LEU A 145 14.13 2.80 -4.80
N LEU A 146 15.47 2.83 -4.81
CA LEU A 146 16.32 1.71 -5.21
C LEU A 146 16.55 0.70 -4.08
N ASP A 147 15.65 0.68 -3.11
CA ASP A 147 15.57 -0.31 -2.04
C ASP A 147 14.29 -1.12 -2.22
N VAL A 148 14.33 -2.39 -1.83
CA VAL A 148 13.15 -3.26 -1.91
C VAL A 148 12.17 -2.92 -0.80
N ILE A 149 10.96 -2.60 -1.19
CA ILE A 149 9.84 -2.37 -0.29
C ILE A 149 8.76 -3.40 -0.57
N ILE A 150 8.43 -4.18 0.44
CA ILE A 150 7.36 -5.17 0.40
C ILE A 150 6.49 -4.97 1.64
N MET A 151 5.18 -5.04 1.47
CA MET A 151 4.23 -5.09 2.58
C MET A 151 3.47 -6.41 2.54
N THR A 152 3.36 -7.07 3.69
CA THR A 152 2.60 -8.29 3.84
C THR A 152 1.42 -8.10 4.78
N ASP A 153 0.42 -8.96 4.69
CA ASP A 153 -0.53 -9.15 5.78
C ASP A 153 0.15 -9.83 6.98
N THR A 154 -0.60 -10.03 8.06
CA THR A 154 -0.10 -10.69 9.29
C THR A 154 0.24 -12.17 9.12
N LYS A 155 -0.14 -12.78 7.98
CA LYS A 155 0.16 -14.17 7.61
C LYS A 155 1.34 -14.29 6.66
N GLY A 156 1.95 -13.15 6.26
CA GLY A 156 3.10 -13.13 5.35
C GLY A 156 2.74 -13.10 3.86
N LYS A 157 1.47 -12.88 3.52
CA LYS A 157 1.04 -12.73 2.13
C LYS A 157 1.36 -11.34 1.63
N ILE A 158 2.02 -11.21 0.48
CA ILE A 158 2.45 -9.93 -0.08
C ILE A 158 1.24 -9.19 -0.64
N ILE A 159 0.95 -8.00 -0.10
CA ILE A 159 -0.16 -7.14 -0.48
C ILE A 159 0.27 -5.89 -1.24
N PHE A 160 1.54 -5.52 -1.12
CA PHE A 160 2.15 -4.40 -1.83
C PHE A 160 3.65 -4.64 -2.01
N PHE A 161 4.22 -4.14 -3.10
CA PHE A 161 5.66 -4.05 -3.34
C PHE A 161 5.96 -2.90 -4.31
N ASN A 162 7.15 -2.29 -4.21
CA ASN A 162 7.58 -1.28 -5.16
C ASN A 162 8.19 -1.92 -6.43
N PRO A 163 8.30 -1.20 -7.56
CA PRO A 163 8.83 -1.75 -8.82
C PRO A 163 10.24 -2.33 -8.67
N TYR A 164 11.08 -1.75 -7.81
CA TYR A 164 12.43 -2.26 -7.56
C TYR A 164 12.40 -3.66 -6.95
N ALA A 165 11.39 -4.01 -6.15
CA ALA A 165 11.24 -5.36 -5.61
C ALA A 165 11.07 -6.41 -6.72
N GLY A 166 10.28 -6.12 -7.76
CA GLY A 166 10.13 -7.00 -8.92
C GLY A 166 11.47 -7.27 -9.62
N HIS A 167 12.25 -6.21 -9.87
CA HIS A 167 13.60 -6.33 -10.43
C HIS A 167 14.57 -7.06 -9.50
N PHE A 168 14.51 -6.81 -8.21
CA PHE A 168 15.36 -7.46 -7.22
C PHE A 168 15.07 -8.96 -7.12
N LEU A 169 13.80 -9.35 -7.19
CA LEU A 169 13.35 -10.74 -7.11
C LEU A 169 13.47 -11.48 -8.44
N ASP A 170 13.66 -10.77 -9.56
CA ASP A 170 13.63 -11.31 -10.93
C ASP A 170 12.29 -12.01 -11.23
N LEU A 171 11.16 -11.44 -10.75
CA LEU A 171 9.81 -12.00 -10.90
C LEU A 171 8.85 -10.95 -11.47
N PRO A 172 7.89 -11.35 -12.31
CA PRO A 172 6.81 -10.47 -12.74
C PRO A 172 5.79 -10.26 -11.62
N ASP A 173 5.09 -9.13 -11.65
CA ASP A 173 4.18 -8.66 -10.60
C ASP A 173 3.12 -9.69 -10.20
N ASN A 174 2.55 -10.39 -11.18
CA ASN A 174 1.52 -11.42 -10.96
C ASN A 174 2.03 -12.69 -10.24
N GLN A 175 3.33 -12.84 -10.08
CA GLN A 175 3.95 -13.91 -9.29
C GLN A 175 4.41 -13.45 -7.91
N ILE A 176 4.34 -12.16 -7.62
CA ILE A 176 4.73 -11.57 -6.33
C ILE A 176 3.47 -11.22 -5.52
N LEU A 177 2.54 -10.48 -6.14
CA LEU A 177 1.34 -10.03 -5.45
C LEU A 177 0.47 -11.21 -5.01
N MET A 178 -0.04 -11.16 -3.79
CA MET A 178 -0.88 -12.18 -3.15
C MET A 178 -0.18 -13.54 -2.91
N THR A 179 1.13 -13.64 -3.17
CA THR A 179 1.94 -14.83 -2.86
C THR A 179 2.54 -14.69 -1.46
N HIS A 180 2.75 -15.81 -0.77
CA HIS A 180 3.46 -15.78 0.51
C HIS A 180 4.94 -15.43 0.28
N TRP A 181 5.50 -14.52 1.09
CA TRP A 181 6.85 -13.98 0.88
C TRP A 181 7.95 -15.05 0.77
N ARG A 182 7.79 -16.18 1.49
CA ARG A 182 8.73 -17.31 1.43
C ARG A 182 8.73 -18.08 0.10
N GLU A 183 7.72 -17.90 -0.71
CA GLU A 183 7.65 -18.53 -2.04
C GLU A 183 8.45 -17.74 -3.09
N VAL A 184 8.74 -16.46 -2.82
CA VAL A 184 9.47 -15.58 -3.75
C VAL A 184 10.90 -15.31 -3.32
N MET A 185 11.20 -15.41 -2.01
CA MET A 185 12.54 -15.18 -1.48
C MET A 185 12.79 -15.93 -0.17
N MET A 186 14.06 -16.09 0.19
CA MET A 186 14.54 -16.66 1.44
C MET A 186 15.63 -15.76 2.02
N PHE A 187 15.65 -15.63 3.34
CA PHE A 187 16.71 -14.92 4.07
C PHE A 187 17.72 -15.93 4.61
N ILE A 188 19.00 -15.67 4.36
CA ILE A 188 20.10 -16.54 4.81
C ILE A 188 21.19 -15.72 5.49
N ASN A 189 21.96 -16.40 6.33
CA ASN A 189 23.24 -15.89 6.78
C ASN A 189 24.25 -15.98 5.63
N ASP A 190 24.83 -14.86 5.24
CA ASP A 190 25.73 -14.77 4.07
C ASP A 190 27.08 -15.49 4.28
N GLN A 191 27.46 -15.83 5.51
CA GLN A 191 28.72 -16.52 5.84
C GLN A 191 28.54 -18.02 6.05
N THR A 192 27.43 -18.44 6.69
CA THR A 192 27.21 -19.85 7.05
C THR A 192 26.25 -20.57 6.11
N ASP A 193 25.58 -19.85 5.21
CA ASP A 193 24.50 -20.34 4.33
C ASP A 193 23.26 -20.86 5.07
N GLU A 194 23.22 -20.73 6.39
CA GLU A 194 22.06 -21.13 7.19
C GLU A 194 20.89 -20.19 6.95
N GLN A 195 19.70 -20.74 6.90
CA GLN A 195 18.49 -19.95 6.79
C GLN A 195 18.30 -19.12 8.06
N LEU A 196 18.06 -17.81 7.90
CA LEU A 196 17.67 -16.94 9.01
C LEU A 196 16.23 -17.24 9.43
N GLU A 197 15.95 -16.98 10.70
CA GLU A 197 14.59 -17.09 11.21
C GLU A 197 13.63 -16.15 10.43
N ASP A 198 12.37 -16.56 10.34
CA ASP A 198 11.34 -15.72 9.75
C ASP A 198 11.06 -14.53 10.66
N PRO A 199 11.28 -13.28 10.21
CA PRO A 199 11.01 -12.13 11.07
C PRO A 199 9.51 -11.89 11.31
N ILE A 200 8.62 -12.40 10.45
CA ILE A 200 7.19 -12.09 10.50
C ILE A 200 6.52 -12.62 11.77
N PRO A 201 6.68 -13.90 12.18
CA PRO A 201 6.10 -14.40 13.42
C PRO A 201 6.57 -13.62 14.65
N GLU A 202 7.83 -13.19 14.67
CA GLU A 202 8.37 -12.40 15.79
C GLU A 202 7.77 -11.00 15.84
N VAL A 203 7.69 -10.32 14.68
CA VAL A 203 7.02 -9.01 14.56
C VAL A 203 5.55 -9.11 14.95
N VAL A 204 4.84 -10.17 14.53
CA VAL A 204 3.43 -10.39 14.89
C VAL A 204 3.27 -10.57 16.40
N LYS A 205 4.14 -11.38 17.02
CA LYS A 205 4.05 -11.72 18.44
C LYS A 205 4.46 -10.56 19.35
N GLN A 206 5.58 -9.92 19.05
CA GLN A 206 6.17 -8.89 19.91
C GLN A 206 5.78 -7.47 19.51
N GLN A 207 5.31 -7.28 18.28
CA GLN A 207 5.00 -5.98 17.67
C GLN A 207 6.18 -4.99 17.69
N LEU A 208 7.41 -5.54 17.61
CA LEU A 208 8.67 -4.82 17.57
C LEU A 208 9.31 -4.92 16.19
N VAL A 209 10.28 -4.04 15.95
CA VAL A 209 11.09 -4.07 14.73
C VAL A 209 12.14 -5.19 14.84
N VAL A 210 12.21 -6.04 13.82
CA VAL A 210 13.25 -7.07 13.66
C VAL A 210 14.19 -6.65 12.54
N THR A 211 15.50 -6.66 12.78
CA THR A 211 16.49 -6.25 11.78
C THR A 211 17.63 -7.26 11.69
N TYR A 212 17.95 -7.68 10.47
CA TYR A 212 19.16 -8.43 10.12
C TYR A 212 20.11 -7.49 9.37
N GLU A 213 21.03 -6.87 10.09
CA GLU A 213 21.92 -5.86 9.53
C GLU A 213 23.23 -6.44 9.02
N PHE A 214 23.78 -7.45 9.74
CA PHE A 214 25.07 -8.04 9.44
C PHE A 214 24.90 -9.46 8.91
N ASN A 215 25.77 -9.84 7.94
CA ASN A 215 25.82 -11.18 7.38
C ASN A 215 24.49 -11.71 6.86
N ALA A 216 23.60 -10.85 6.40
CA ALA A 216 22.34 -11.26 5.81
C ALA A 216 22.38 -11.15 4.29
N ALA A 217 21.73 -12.09 3.63
CA ALA A 217 21.50 -12.08 2.21
C ALA A 217 20.07 -12.56 1.90
N VAL A 218 19.56 -12.09 0.77
CA VAL A 218 18.31 -12.56 0.18
C VAL A 218 18.64 -13.48 -0.98
N VAL A 219 18.02 -14.63 -1.00
CA VAL A 219 18.04 -15.55 -2.14
C VAL A 219 16.65 -15.56 -2.77
N ASN A 220 16.57 -15.18 -4.04
CA ASN A 220 15.31 -15.20 -4.76
C ASN A 220 14.93 -16.64 -5.23
N ARG A 221 13.73 -16.81 -5.77
CA ARG A 221 13.22 -18.11 -6.24
C ARG A 221 14.13 -18.79 -7.30
N ALA A 222 14.89 -18.01 -8.07
CA ALA A 222 15.85 -18.53 -9.06
C ALA A 222 17.20 -18.91 -8.45
N GLY A 223 17.37 -18.79 -7.13
CA GLY A 223 18.63 -19.07 -6.42
C GLY A 223 19.65 -17.93 -6.48
N LYS A 224 19.30 -16.77 -7.03
CA LYS A 224 20.20 -15.62 -7.09
C LYS A 224 20.33 -14.99 -5.71
N ARG A 225 21.57 -14.86 -5.24
CA ARG A 225 21.91 -14.32 -3.93
C ARG A 225 22.33 -12.87 -4.02
N ARG A 226 21.82 -12.03 -3.11
CA ARG A 226 22.16 -10.63 -2.95
C ARG A 226 22.37 -10.29 -1.47
N LYS A 227 23.54 -9.76 -1.13
CA LYS A 227 23.83 -9.30 0.23
C LYS A 227 22.97 -8.08 0.54
N ALA A 228 22.27 -8.12 1.66
CA ALA A 228 21.34 -7.05 2.01
C ALA A 228 21.18 -6.90 3.53
N SER A 229 20.79 -5.72 3.98
CA SER A 229 20.16 -5.57 5.29
C SER A 229 18.64 -5.74 5.14
N ILE A 230 18.02 -6.38 6.12
CA ILE A 230 16.60 -6.71 6.10
C ILE A 230 15.98 -6.17 7.37
N THR A 231 14.95 -5.35 7.25
CA THR A 231 14.20 -4.81 8.38
C THR A 231 12.73 -5.14 8.20
N ALA A 232 12.15 -5.80 9.20
CA ALA A 232 10.71 -6.05 9.30
C ALA A 232 10.13 -5.20 10.43
N ARG A 233 9.06 -4.47 10.15
CA ARG A 233 8.39 -3.63 11.15
C ARG A 233 6.88 -3.77 11.09
N PRO A 234 6.18 -3.67 12.24
CA PRO A 234 4.73 -3.74 12.27
C PRO A 234 4.11 -2.50 11.61
N VAL A 235 3.02 -2.72 10.87
CA VAL A 235 2.09 -1.68 10.41
C VAL A 235 0.83 -1.80 11.23
N LYS A 236 0.43 -0.73 11.91
CA LYS A 236 -0.68 -0.72 12.86
C LYS A 236 -1.71 0.34 12.49
N ASP A 237 -2.98 0.09 12.88
CA ASP A 237 -4.02 1.12 12.87
C ASP A 237 -3.90 2.08 14.06
N ASP A 238 -4.85 3.02 14.18
CA ASP A 238 -4.84 4.02 15.25
C ASP A 238 -5.23 3.43 16.61
N ASP A 239 -5.89 2.27 16.62
CA ASP A 239 -6.22 1.49 17.82
C ASP A 239 -5.09 0.53 18.22
N ASN A 240 -3.91 0.64 17.56
CA ASN A 240 -2.73 -0.20 17.78
C ASN A 240 -2.92 -1.67 17.35
N ASN A 241 -3.97 -2.01 16.56
CA ASN A 241 -4.11 -3.34 15.99
C ASN A 241 -3.12 -3.53 14.84
N LEU A 242 -2.54 -4.73 14.75
CA LEU A 242 -1.60 -5.06 13.70
C LEU A 242 -2.34 -5.32 12.37
N LEU A 243 -2.05 -4.51 11.36
CA LEU A 243 -2.58 -4.63 10.00
C LEU A 243 -1.71 -5.53 9.11
N GLY A 244 -0.40 -5.46 9.29
CA GLY A 244 0.56 -6.20 8.47
C GLY A 244 2.00 -5.89 8.82
N ILE A 245 2.93 -6.31 7.97
CA ILE A 245 4.36 -6.13 8.17
C ILE A 245 4.98 -5.45 6.96
N PHE A 246 5.79 -4.44 7.22
CA PHE A 246 6.57 -3.73 6.23
C PHE A 246 7.98 -4.32 6.21
N LEU A 247 8.38 -4.92 5.08
CA LEU A 247 9.73 -5.42 4.83
C LEU A 247 10.49 -4.39 4.01
N TYR A 248 11.60 -3.94 4.56
CA TYR A 248 12.55 -3.05 3.92
C TYR A 248 13.86 -3.77 3.73
N ILE A 249 14.30 -3.93 2.47
CA ILE A 249 15.51 -4.67 2.12
C ILE A 249 16.42 -3.76 1.32
N ARG A 250 17.60 -3.49 1.87
CA ARG A 250 18.61 -2.66 1.23
C ARG A 250 19.78 -3.51 0.77
N GLU A 251 20.01 -3.56 -0.54
CA GLU A 251 21.19 -4.24 -1.11
C GLU A 251 22.47 -3.54 -0.68
N LYS A 252 23.47 -4.31 -0.23
CA LYS A 252 24.77 -3.78 0.19
C LYS A 252 25.67 -3.61 -1.00
N THR A 253 26.21 -2.41 -1.16
CA THR A 253 27.22 -2.12 -2.18
C THR A 253 28.57 -2.81 -1.84
N PRO A 254 29.42 -3.09 -2.84
CA PRO A 254 30.75 -3.68 -2.61
C PRO A 254 31.62 -2.89 -1.61
N GLN A 255 31.47 -1.56 -1.55
CA GLN A 255 32.17 -0.71 -0.59
C GLN A 255 31.69 -0.92 0.85
N GLN A 256 30.37 -1.03 1.06
CA GLN A 256 29.77 -1.31 2.37
C GLN A 256 30.13 -2.71 2.88
N ILE A 257 30.26 -3.68 1.97
CA ILE A 257 30.70 -5.05 2.31
C ILE A 257 32.17 -5.06 2.80
N LYS A 258 33.04 -4.30 2.14
CA LYS A 258 34.45 -4.18 2.57
C LYS A 258 34.61 -3.55 3.94
N MET A 259 33.82 -2.55 4.28
CA MET A 259 33.86 -1.89 5.61
C MET A 259 33.32 -2.78 6.74
N ALA A 260 32.38 -3.65 6.46
CA ALA A 260 31.84 -4.58 7.47
C ALA A 260 32.82 -5.71 7.83
N ASN A 261 33.68 -6.11 6.91
CA ASN A 261 34.70 -7.15 7.12
C ASN A 261 35.98 -6.65 7.81
N LEU A 262 36.09 -5.35 8.08
CA LEU A 262 37.22 -4.70 8.77
C LEU A 262 36.92 -4.40 10.26
N LYS A 263 35.76 -4.77 10.75
CA LYS A 263 35.37 -4.73 12.18
C LYS A 263 35.20 -6.13 12.72
#